data_26318192522f0ab656f7b6110697dae8
#
_entry.id   26318192522f0ab656f7b6110697dae8
#
_cell.length_a   1.000
_cell.length_b   1.000
_cell.length_c   1.000
_cell.angle_alpha   90.00
_cell.angle_beta   90.00
_cell.angle_gamma   90.00
#
_symmetry.space_group_name_H-M   'P 1'
#
loop_
_entity.id
_entity.type
_entity.pdbx_description
1 polymer ?
#
loop_
_entity_poly.entity_id
_entity_poly.type
_entity_poly.pdbx_seq_one_letter_code
_entity_poly.pdbx_strand_id
1 'polypeptide(L)'
;EVDRRACKFVWLGTHQKFDDAFTFIFEETEHGWVWAHAYQFDSDTATFIVECSEATWDAWGFGSMSQDESIAACERIFAAHLDGNGLMSNARHLRGSAWLNFNRVLCETWFHRNVVLLGDSSATAHFSIGSGTKLALESAIALADLIHSEDRLETAFARYQEDRRLDVLRLQSA
;
A
#
# COMPACT_ATOMS: atom_id res chain seq x y z
N GLU A 1 6.45 -16.40 -4.55
CA GLU A 1 7.13 -15.35 -5.34
C GLU A 1 7.06 -14.02 -4.62
N VAL A 2 8.17 -13.28 -4.58
CA VAL A 2 8.22 -11.91 -4.07
C VAL A 2 8.81 -11.05 -5.19
N ASP A 3 8.06 -10.03 -5.61
CA ASP A 3 8.48 -9.07 -6.62
C ASP A 3 8.53 -7.67 -5.97
N ARG A 4 9.74 -7.10 -5.91
CA ARG A 4 9.96 -5.77 -5.36
C ARG A 4 9.67 -4.72 -6.42
N ARG A 5 8.67 -3.89 -6.19
CA ARG A 5 8.29 -2.81 -7.10
C ARG A 5 9.33 -1.69 -7.06
N ALA A 6 9.58 -1.06 -8.21
CA ALA A 6 10.60 -0.03 -8.33
C ALA A 6 10.20 1.30 -7.67
N CYS A 7 8.91 1.67 -7.71
CA CYS A 7 8.43 2.89 -7.09
C CYS A 7 8.75 2.94 -5.61
N LYS A 8 9.06 4.13 -5.14
CA LYS A 8 9.37 4.42 -3.74
C LYS A 8 8.16 5.08 -3.09
N PHE A 9 7.93 4.79 -1.83
CA PHE A 9 6.93 5.48 -1.04
C PHE A 9 7.42 5.75 0.38
N VAL A 10 6.86 6.80 0.98
CA VAL A 10 6.97 7.08 2.41
C VAL A 10 5.59 7.30 3.00
N TRP A 11 5.34 6.66 4.15
CA TRP A 11 4.05 6.75 4.84
C TRP A 11 4.12 7.83 5.91
N LEU A 12 3.40 8.92 5.68
CA LEU A 12 3.34 10.08 6.55
C LEU A 12 1.91 10.30 7.04
N GLY A 13 1.75 11.23 7.97
CA GLY A 13 0.49 11.78 8.42
C GLY A 13 0.52 13.30 8.41
N THR A 14 -0.63 13.94 8.58
CA THR A 14 -0.77 15.38 8.71
C THR A 14 -2.03 15.73 9.48
N HIS A 15 -2.07 16.93 10.07
CA HIS A 15 -3.28 17.52 10.63
C HIS A 15 -4.10 18.32 9.58
N GLN A 16 -3.61 18.39 8.33
CA GLN A 16 -4.41 18.90 7.23
C GLN A 16 -5.66 18.04 7.04
N LYS A 17 -6.82 18.67 7.00
CA LYS A 17 -8.09 17.99 6.76
C LYS A 17 -8.36 17.94 5.26
N PHE A 18 -8.63 16.77 4.78
CA PHE A 18 -9.12 16.51 3.43
C PHE A 18 -10.62 16.25 3.51
N ASP A 19 -11.33 16.51 2.42
CA ASP A 19 -12.76 16.18 2.32
C ASP A 19 -13.00 14.70 2.57
N ASP A 20 -14.25 14.29 2.80
CA ASP A 20 -14.67 12.90 3.09
C ASP A 20 -14.42 11.94 1.89
N ALA A 21 -13.32 12.16 1.18
CA ALA A 21 -12.94 11.43 -0.01
C ALA A 21 -11.45 11.06 0.02
N PHE A 22 -11.13 9.98 -0.66
CA PHE A 22 -9.75 9.61 -0.92
C PHE A 22 -9.17 10.59 -1.94
N THR A 23 -8.20 11.39 -1.53
CA THR A 23 -7.64 12.48 -2.32
C THR A 23 -6.30 12.06 -2.94
N PHE A 24 -6.18 12.24 -4.26
CA PHE A 24 -4.92 12.07 -4.99
C PHE A 24 -4.39 13.45 -5.39
N ILE A 25 -3.13 13.70 -5.09
CA ILE A 25 -2.42 14.94 -5.40
C ILE A 25 -1.22 14.57 -6.28
N PHE A 26 -1.04 15.25 -7.40
CA PHE A 26 0.07 15.04 -8.33
C PHE A 26 0.82 16.35 -8.52
N GLU A 27 2.12 16.36 -8.21
CA GLU A 27 2.99 17.52 -8.37
C GLU A 27 4.09 17.23 -9.39
N GLU A 28 4.17 18.06 -10.41
CA GLU A 28 5.28 18.04 -11.34
C GLU A 28 6.42 18.88 -10.78
N THR A 29 7.56 18.24 -10.54
CA THR A 29 8.76 18.91 -10.01
C THR A 29 9.86 18.95 -11.08
N GLU A 30 10.92 19.73 -10.84
CA GLU A 30 12.10 19.74 -11.72
C GLU A 30 12.80 18.38 -11.85
N HIS A 31 12.51 17.45 -10.93
CA HIS A 31 13.06 16.09 -10.90
C HIS A 31 12.07 15.00 -11.34
N GLY A 32 10.87 15.40 -11.77
CA GLY A 32 9.80 14.51 -12.21
C GLY A 32 8.59 14.52 -11.29
N TRP A 33 7.65 13.62 -11.57
CA TRP A 33 6.39 13.54 -10.84
C TRP A 33 6.56 12.95 -9.46
N VAL A 34 5.94 13.61 -8.48
CA VAL A 34 5.73 13.11 -7.11
C VAL A 34 4.23 13.17 -6.83
N TRP A 35 3.66 12.14 -6.25
CA TRP A 35 2.23 12.15 -5.94
C TRP A 35 1.97 11.72 -4.50
N ALA A 36 0.82 12.12 -3.98
CA ALA A 36 0.39 11.74 -2.66
C ALA A 36 -1.03 11.20 -2.65
N HIS A 37 -1.28 10.29 -1.71
CA HIS A 37 -2.62 9.82 -1.36
C HIS A 37 -2.93 10.34 0.03
N ALA A 38 -4.05 11.03 0.18
CA ALA A 38 -4.48 11.55 1.46
C ALA A 38 -5.90 11.11 1.78
N TYR A 39 -6.13 10.69 3.02
CA TYR A 39 -7.45 10.38 3.53
C TYR A 39 -7.49 10.53 5.06
N GLN A 40 -8.61 11.04 5.55
CA GLN A 40 -8.86 11.19 6.97
C GLN A 40 -9.07 9.81 7.61
N PHE A 41 -8.43 9.53 8.76
CA PHE A 41 -8.67 8.31 9.51
C PHE A 41 -9.19 8.56 10.94
N ASP A 42 -9.05 9.77 11.46
CA ASP A 42 -9.70 10.21 12.68
C ASP A 42 -10.10 11.70 12.57
N SER A 43 -10.62 12.29 13.66
CA SER A 43 -11.10 13.67 13.67
C SER A 43 -10.02 14.72 13.39
N ASP A 44 -8.75 14.39 13.66
CA ASP A 44 -7.65 15.36 13.67
C ASP A 44 -6.47 14.98 12.79
N THR A 45 -6.47 13.77 12.23
CA THR A 45 -5.30 13.25 11.50
C THR A 45 -5.72 12.60 10.19
N ALA A 46 -4.99 12.94 9.15
CA ALA A 46 -5.06 12.27 7.85
C ALA A 46 -3.78 11.47 7.58
N THR A 47 -3.94 10.33 6.93
CA THR A 47 -2.83 9.64 6.27
C THR A 47 -2.38 10.45 5.07
N PHE A 48 -1.07 10.55 4.85
CA PHE A 48 -0.47 11.23 3.70
C PHE A 48 0.69 10.36 3.17
N ILE A 49 0.42 9.54 2.17
CA ILE A 49 1.41 8.64 1.58
C ILE A 49 1.99 9.31 0.35
N VAL A 50 3.30 9.55 0.34
CA VAL A 50 4.01 10.12 -0.81
C VAL A 50 4.68 9.03 -1.61
N GLU A 51 4.52 9.09 -2.93
CA GLU A 51 5.12 8.14 -3.87
C GLU A 51 5.83 8.87 -5.02
N CYS A 52 6.85 8.24 -5.57
CA CYS A 52 7.49 8.65 -6.81
C CYS A 52 8.19 7.48 -7.51
N SER A 53 8.59 7.69 -8.76
CA SER A 53 9.45 6.74 -9.46
C SER A 53 10.84 6.66 -8.81
N GLU A 54 11.54 5.55 -9.01
CA GLU A 54 12.92 5.42 -8.52
C GLU A 54 13.83 6.50 -9.11
N ALA A 55 13.66 6.85 -10.40
CA ALA A 55 14.43 7.91 -11.05
C ALA A 55 14.19 9.29 -10.41
N THR A 56 12.94 9.62 -10.08
CA THR A 56 12.58 10.86 -9.37
C THR A 56 13.17 10.86 -7.95
N TRP A 57 13.08 9.73 -7.24
CA TRP A 57 13.63 9.55 -5.90
C TRP A 57 15.14 9.75 -5.86
N ASP A 58 15.88 9.19 -6.84
CA ASP A 58 17.33 9.36 -6.99
C ASP A 58 17.68 10.81 -7.31
N ALA A 59 16.96 11.45 -8.23
CA ALA A 59 17.21 12.84 -8.64
C ALA A 59 16.96 13.85 -7.51
N TRP A 60 15.98 13.60 -6.64
CA TRP A 60 15.76 14.36 -5.39
C TRP A 60 16.83 14.10 -4.34
N GLY A 61 17.61 13.01 -4.44
CA GLY A 61 18.58 12.60 -3.44
C GLY A 61 17.97 12.08 -2.13
N PHE A 62 16.72 11.63 -2.15
CA PHE A 62 16.00 11.14 -0.94
C PHE A 62 16.76 10.02 -0.22
N GLY A 63 17.55 9.21 -0.96
CA GLY A 63 18.32 8.13 -0.37
C GLY A 63 19.42 8.57 0.61
N SER A 64 19.92 9.79 0.47
CA SER A 64 20.96 10.37 1.32
C SER A 64 20.43 11.27 2.44
N MET A 65 19.12 11.59 2.42
CA MET A 65 18.47 12.43 3.42
C MET A 65 18.20 11.68 4.72
N SER A 66 18.22 12.41 5.83
CA SER A 66 17.58 11.98 7.07
C SER A 66 16.06 11.98 6.91
N GLN A 67 15.32 11.43 7.89
CA GLN A 67 13.87 11.48 7.89
C GLN A 67 13.34 12.92 7.89
N ASP A 68 13.92 13.78 8.73
CA ASP A 68 13.48 15.17 8.86
C ASP A 68 13.74 15.98 7.57
N GLU A 69 14.88 15.78 6.92
CA GLU A 69 15.18 16.40 5.61
C GLU A 69 14.22 15.92 4.52
N SER A 70 13.89 14.63 4.52
CA SER A 70 12.96 14.04 3.58
C SER A 70 11.53 14.54 3.80
N ILE A 71 11.08 14.65 5.06
CA ILE A 71 9.80 15.23 5.41
C ILE A 71 9.73 16.69 4.96
N ALA A 72 10.74 17.49 5.28
CA ALA A 72 10.80 18.90 4.86
C ALA A 72 10.79 19.06 3.32
N ALA A 73 11.40 18.12 2.58
CA ALA A 73 11.31 18.10 1.12
C ALA A 73 9.87 17.81 0.64
N CYS A 74 9.20 16.82 1.22
CA CYS A 74 7.79 16.53 0.93
C CYS A 74 6.87 17.71 1.27
N GLU A 75 7.08 18.38 2.41
CA GLU A 75 6.33 19.58 2.79
C GLU A 75 6.48 20.70 1.77
N ARG A 76 7.67 20.92 1.23
CA ARG A 76 7.88 21.92 0.16
C ARG A 76 7.16 21.55 -1.13
N ILE A 77 7.22 20.27 -1.53
CA ILE A 77 6.55 19.79 -2.74
C ILE A 77 5.03 19.98 -2.63
N PHE A 78 4.45 19.65 -1.49
CA PHE A 78 2.99 19.68 -1.29
C PHE A 78 2.49 20.91 -0.52
N ALA A 79 3.28 21.96 -0.39
CA ALA A 79 2.95 23.14 0.42
C ALA A 79 1.59 23.75 0.09
N ALA A 80 1.21 23.77 -1.20
CA ALA A 80 -0.09 24.31 -1.65
C ALA A 80 -1.30 23.49 -1.16
N HIS A 81 -1.10 22.25 -0.72
CA HIS A 81 -2.16 21.33 -0.31
C HIS A 81 -2.19 21.06 1.20
N LEU A 82 -1.19 21.54 1.93
CA LEU A 82 -1.06 21.28 3.37
C LEU A 82 -1.62 22.42 4.23
N ASP A 83 -1.99 23.56 3.63
CA ASP A 83 -2.54 24.75 4.33
C ASP A 83 -1.73 25.12 5.60
N GLY A 84 -0.41 25.07 5.50
CA GLY A 84 0.50 25.36 6.61
C GLY A 84 0.66 24.25 7.65
N ASN A 85 -0.01 23.12 7.50
CA ASN A 85 0.19 21.98 8.37
C ASN A 85 1.48 21.23 8.00
N GLY A 86 2.18 20.71 9.02
CA GLY A 86 3.34 19.87 8.83
C GLY A 86 3.00 18.43 8.47
N LEU A 87 4.00 17.71 7.97
CA LEU A 87 3.97 16.26 7.80
C LEU A 87 4.65 15.58 8.99
N MET A 88 4.11 14.46 9.43
CA MET A 88 4.62 13.70 10.57
C MET A 88 4.87 12.24 10.19
N SER A 89 5.85 11.62 10.84
CA SER A 89 6.19 10.21 10.65
C SER A 89 6.17 9.45 11.97
N ASN A 90 5.68 8.22 11.93
CA ASN A 90 5.83 7.25 13.01
C ASN A 90 7.00 6.27 12.78
N ALA A 91 7.79 6.50 11.73
CA ALA A 91 8.84 5.59 11.26
C ALA A 91 10.22 5.84 11.91
N ARG A 92 10.29 6.46 13.09
CA ARG A 92 11.57 6.75 13.80
C ARG A 92 12.42 5.52 14.08
N HIS A 93 11.83 4.33 14.06
CA HIS A 93 12.52 3.05 14.21
C HIS A 93 13.24 2.60 12.93
N LEU A 94 12.92 3.19 11.79
CA LEU A 94 13.58 2.92 10.51
C LEU A 94 14.84 3.79 10.35
N ARG A 95 15.79 3.29 9.58
CA ARG A 95 17.02 4.02 9.25
C ARG A 95 16.86 4.80 7.95
N GLY A 96 17.66 5.86 7.80
CA GLY A 96 17.67 6.72 6.60
C GLY A 96 16.40 7.54 6.46
N SER A 97 15.97 7.81 5.23
CA SER A 97 14.84 8.67 4.90
C SER A 97 13.47 8.02 5.08
N ALA A 98 13.40 6.78 5.56
CA ALA A 98 12.21 5.96 5.74
C ALA A 98 11.43 5.62 4.44
N TRP A 99 11.96 5.90 3.28
CA TRP A 99 11.37 5.49 2.01
C TRP A 99 11.52 3.98 1.80
N LEU A 100 10.46 3.37 1.32
CA LEU A 100 10.34 1.93 1.12
C LEU A 100 9.99 1.60 -0.33
N ASN A 101 10.24 0.35 -0.71
CA ASN A 101 9.65 -0.24 -1.91
C ASN A 101 8.53 -1.19 -1.50
N PHE A 102 7.46 -1.24 -2.27
CA PHE A 102 6.43 -2.22 -2.06
C PHE A 102 6.89 -3.60 -2.53
N ASN A 103 6.70 -4.60 -1.69
CA ASN A 103 6.92 -5.99 -2.05
C ASN A 103 5.59 -6.64 -2.43
N ARG A 104 5.43 -6.94 -3.72
CA ARG A 104 4.32 -7.74 -4.21
C ARG A 104 4.59 -9.20 -3.89
N VAL A 105 3.76 -9.79 -3.08
CA VAL A 105 3.84 -11.20 -2.68
C VAL A 105 2.75 -11.99 -3.40
N LEU A 106 3.07 -13.17 -3.88
CA LEU A 106 2.13 -14.18 -4.35
C LEU A 106 2.63 -15.55 -3.92
N CYS A 107 1.92 -16.16 -2.99
CA CYS A 107 2.21 -17.53 -2.57
C CYS A 107 1.82 -18.51 -3.68
N GLU A 108 2.64 -19.49 -3.93
CA GLU A 108 2.37 -20.53 -4.93
C GLU A 108 1.27 -21.47 -4.45
N THR A 109 1.35 -21.85 -3.17
CA THR A 109 0.36 -22.69 -2.50
C THR A 109 -0.24 -21.94 -1.34
N TRP A 110 -1.58 -21.90 -1.27
CA TRP A 110 -2.32 -21.15 -0.25
C TRP A 110 -2.84 -22.01 0.89
N PHE A 111 -2.68 -23.32 0.82
CA PHE A 111 -3.08 -24.22 1.91
C PHE A 111 -2.14 -25.41 2.07
N HIS A 112 -2.10 -25.94 3.28
CA HIS A 112 -1.42 -27.17 3.59
C HIS A 112 -2.16 -27.90 4.73
N ARG A 113 -2.62 -29.12 4.48
CA ARG A 113 -3.42 -29.89 5.45
C ARG A 113 -4.66 -29.08 5.88
N ASN A 114 -4.74 -28.69 7.16
CA ASN A 114 -5.84 -27.92 7.75
C ASN A 114 -5.51 -26.43 7.97
N VAL A 115 -4.44 -25.92 7.35
CA VAL A 115 -4.04 -24.50 7.39
C VAL A 115 -4.25 -23.90 6.01
N VAL A 116 -4.89 -22.73 5.96
CA VAL A 116 -5.13 -21.97 4.73
C VAL A 116 -4.70 -20.52 4.92
N LEU A 117 -4.06 -19.93 3.90
CA LEU A 117 -3.67 -18.53 3.86
C LEU A 117 -4.84 -17.69 3.34
N LEU A 118 -5.00 -16.49 3.89
CA LEU A 118 -6.09 -15.58 3.54
C LEU A 118 -5.57 -14.13 3.53
N GLY A 119 -6.06 -13.31 2.61
CA GLY A 119 -5.66 -11.91 2.47
C GLY A 119 -4.17 -11.76 2.18
N ASP A 120 -3.51 -10.80 2.82
CA ASP A 120 -2.10 -10.48 2.57
C ASP A 120 -1.13 -11.65 2.86
N SER A 121 -1.54 -12.62 3.68
CA SER A 121 -0.72 -13.83 3.90
C SER A 121 -0.63 -14.74 2.68
N SER A 122 -1.60 -14.67 1.76
CA SER A 122 -1.60 -15.43 0.51
C SER A 122 -1.06 -14.62 -0.67
N ALA A 123 -1.43 -13.34 -0.75
CA ALA A 123 -1.01 -12.42 -1.81
C ALA A 123 -1.26 -10.97 -1.42
N THR A 124 -0.35 -10.07 -1.80
CA THR A 124 -0.48 -8.63 -1.54
C THR A 124 -0.86 -7.87 -2.80
N ALA A 125 -1.77 -6.90 -2.69
CA ALA A 125 -2.03 -5.90 -3.73
C ALA A 125 -1.36 -4.58 -3.34
N HIS A 126 -0.93 -3.77 -4.33
CA HIS A 126 -0.34 -2.47 -4.04
C HIS A 126 -1.37 -1.57 -3.33
N PHE A 127 -0.96 -0.88 -2.28
CA PHE A 127 -1.88 -0.10 -1.43
C PHE A 127 -2.54 1.05 -2.19
N SER A 128 -1.90 1.62 -3.21
CA SER A 128 -2.46 2.70 -4.05
C SER A 128 -3.72 2.30 -4.81
N ILE A 129 -3.96 0.99 -5.01
CA ILE A 129 -5.20 0.49 -5.62
C ILE A 129 -6.37 0.55 -4.61
N GLY A 130 -6.10 0.63 -3.29
CA GLY A 130 -7.12 0.66 -2.25
C GLY A 130 -7.93 -0.62 -2.09
N SER A 131 -7.48 -1.75 -2.65
CA SER A 131 -8.28 -2.98 -2.75
C SER A 131 -7.85 -4.11 -1.81
N GLY A 132 -6.80 -3.93 -1.00
CA GLY A 132 -6.28 -5.00 -0.12
C GLY A 132 -7.33 -5.53 0.85
N THR A 133 -8.00 -4.64 1.59
CA THR A 133 -9.07 -5.02 2.54
C THR A 133 -10.25 -5.67 1.83
N LYS A 134 -10.68 -5.13 0.67
CA LYS A 134 -11.75 -5.71 -0.14
C LYS A 134 -11.40 -7.14 -0.55
N LEU A 135 -10.20 -7.37 -1.08
CA LEU A 135 -9.72 -8.70 -1.46
C LEU A 135 -9.72 -9.68 -0.28
N ALA A 136 -9.28 -9.23 0.90
CA ALA A 136 -9.26 -10.05 2.09
C ALA A 136 -10.68 -10.45 2.55
N LEU A 137 -11.63 -9.52 2.53
CA LEU A 137 -13.04 -9.78 2.87
C LEU A 137 -13.69 -10.73 1.86
N GLU A 138 -13.52 -10.50 0.57
CA GLU A 138 -14.04 -11.39 -0.48
C GLU A 138 -13.43 -12.80 -0.38
N SER A 139 -12.15 -12.89 -0.04
CA SER A 139 -11.47 -14.17 0.17
C SER A 139 -12.01 -14.89 1.40
N ALA A 140 -12.34 -14.17 2.48
CA ALA A 140 -12.94 -14.75 3.68
C ALA A 140 -14.34 -15.31 3.38
N ILE A 141 -15.16 -14.57 2.64
CA ILE A 141 -16.52 -14.97 2.25
C ILE A 141 -16.42 -16.24 1.36
N ALA A 142 -15.62 -16.21 0.31
CA ALA A 142 -15.45 -17.34 -0.61
C ALA A 142 -14.95 -18.61 0.11
N LEU A 143 -14.00 -18.46 1.04
CA LEU A 143 -13.49 -19.58 1.83
C LEU A 143 -14.59 -20.17 2.75
N ALA A 144 -15.37 -19.31 3.42
CA ALA A 144 -16.44 -19.74 4.30
C ALA A 144 -17.54 -20.49 3.53
N ASP A 145 -17.96 -19.98 2.37
CA ASP A 145 -18.96 -20.61 1.51
C ASP A 145 -18.49 -21.98 0.99
N LEU A 146 -17.23 -22.09 0.60
CA LEU A 146 -16.66 -23.35 0.12
C LEU A 146 -16.50 -24.38 1.24
N ILE A 147 -16.09 -23.96 2.45
CA ILE A 147 -16.03 -24.87 3.60
C ILE A 147 -17.44 -25.40 3.96
N HIS A 148 -18.48 -24.56 3.79
CA HIS A 148 -19.85 -24.95 4.07
C HIS A 148 -20.46 -25.87 2.99
N SER A 149 -20.08 -25.70 1.74
CA SER A 149 -20.68 -26.40 0.61
C SER A 149 -19.95 -27.68 0.18
N GLU A 150 -18.67 -27.82 0.51
CA GLU A 150 -17.86 -28.96 0.13
C GLU A 150 -17.76 -30.02 1.25
N ASP A 151 -17.88 -31.28 0.91
CA ASP A 151 -17.79 -32.39 1.86
C ASP A 151 -16.38 -32.58 2.47
N ARG A 152 -15.34 -32.04 1.79
CA ARG A 152 -13.94 -32.20 2.17
C ARG A 152 -13.21 -30.86 2.18
N LEU A 153 -12.54 -30.55 3.28
CA LEU A 153 -11.73 -29.33 3.42
C LEU A 153 -10.67 -29.17 2.33
N GLU A 154 -10.05 -30.27 1.91
CA GLU A 154 -9.04 -30.22 0.85
C GLU A 154 -9.62 -29.73 -0.48
N THR A 155 -10.83 -30.17 -0.83
CA THR A 155 -11.55 -29.71 -2.02
C THR A 155 -11.93 -28.23 -1.90
N ALA A 156 -12.45 -27.84 -0.73
CA ALA A 156 -12.80 -26.43 -0.45
C ALA A 156 -11.58 -25.52 -0.61
N PHE A 157 -10.45 -25.89 -0.05
CA PHE A 157 -9.23 -25.08 -0.11
C PHE A 157 -8.63 -25.01 -1.53
N ALA A 158 -8.66 -26.12 -2.27
CA ALA A 158 -8.18 -26.14 -3.66
C ALA A 158 -9.02 -25.20 -4.55
N ARG A 159 -10.35 -25.27 -4.45
CA ARG A 159 -11.26 -24.38 -5.19
C ARG A 159 -11.10 -22.93 -4.76
N TYR A 160 -10.99 -22.67 -3.44
CA TYR A 160 -10.71 -21.35 -2.92
C TYR A 160 -9.44 -20.74 -3.53
N GLN A 161 -8.34 -21.47 -3.55
CA GLN A 161 -7.10 -20.99 -4.15
C GLN A 161 -7.26 -20.75 -5.65
N GLU A 162 -7.90 -21.64 -6.40
CA GLU A 162 -8.10 -21.51 -7.84
C GLU A 162 -8.91 -20.25 -8.18
N ASP A 163 -10.05 -20.07 -7.54
CA ASP A 163 -10.96 -18.97 -7.80
C ASP A 163 -10.35 -17.61 -7.40
N ARG A 164 -9.83 -17.52 -6.17
CA ARG A 164 -9.33 -16.25 -5.64
C ARG A 164 -8.01 -15.82 -6.24
N ARG A 165 -7.17 -16.76 -6.65
CA ARG A 165 -5.89 -16.44 -7.30
C ARG A 165 -6.07 -15.65 -8.59
N LEU A 166 -7.10 -15.91 -9.36
CA LEU A 166 -7.40 -15.18 -10.60
C LEU A 166 -7.73 -13.71 -10.32
N ASP A 167 -8.53 -13.44 -9.30
CA ASP A 167 -8.90 -12.06 -8.92
C ASP A 167 -7.70 -11.28 -8.39
N VAL A 168 -6.86 -11.92 -7.58
CA VAL A 168 -5.61 -11.34 -7.11
C VAL A 168 -4.67 -11.00 -8.26
N LEU A 169 -4.46 -11.93 -9.21
CA LEU A 169 -3.59 -11.70 -10.36
C LEU A 169 -4.07 -10.53 -11.23
N ARG A 170 -5.37 -10.39 -11.44
CA ARG A 170 -5.95 -9.25 -12.16
C ARG A 170 -5.62 -7.91 -11.49
N LEU A 171 -5.75 -7.84 -10.16
CA LEU A 171 -5.43 -6.63 -9.41
C LEU A 171 -3.93 -6.38 -9.30
N GLN A 172 -3.10 -7.43 -9.24
CA GLN A 172 -1.65 -7.27 -9.25
C GLN A 172 -1.10 -6.84 -10.62
N SER A 173 -1.87 -6.97 -11.68
CA SER A 173 -1.48 -6.55 -13.05
C SER A 173 -1.94 -5.15 -13.41
N ALA A 174 -2.77 -4.53 -12.60
CA ALA A 174 -3.20 -3.14 -12.74
C ALA A 174 -2.12 -2.19 -12.24
#